data_3342386f2d8d44f8cc296f754868dab2
#
_entry.id   3342386f2d8d44f8cc296f754868dab2
#
_cell.length_a   1.000
_cell.length_b   1.000
_cell.length_c   1.000
_cell.angle_alpha   90.00
_cell.angle_beta   90.00
_cell.angle_gamma   90.00
#
_symmetry.space_group_name_H-M   'P 1'
#
loop_
_entity.id
_entity.type
_entity.pdbx_description
1 polymer ?
#
loop_
_entity_poly.entity_id
_entity_poly.type
_entity_poly.pdbx_seq_one_letter_code
_entity_poly.pdbx_strand_id
1 'polypeptide(L)'
;MIIIDGHLDLSWNALQGNRNLLQSVEKTRKAERKSKNTTTVALPEMKKANIAIAFATLFARSTGIPSPNVDYGSVAQASGIVEGQLGYYRALEREGHVIIIEEIELLQTHLQQWKKWEEKQIGLSPPLGLIISMEGADPISGADQLEYWVKKGLKLIGLSHYGIGRYGGGTGTDEGLSPLALPLLTEMSRLGVILDLTHTSDTSFWQALEHYSGLVIASHNNCRTLVPNQRQFSDQQLTAIFERDGVIGTAFDAWMLAPEWDKKKPDNSTITLETVANHIDHICQLAGNSYHAAIGTDLDGGFGREQSPSDVDSIADLPKLTAILERRGYSFADITSIMYGNWYRVLESTWK
;
A
#
# COMPACT_ATOMS: atom_id res chain seq x y z
N MET A 1 6.53 -18.86 4.47
CA MET A 1 5.14 -18.34 4.21
C MET A 1 5.24 -17.23 3.18
N ILE A 2 4.37 -17.23 2.15
CA ILE A 2 4.29 -16.13 1.19
C ILE A 2 3.65 -14.90 1.84
N ILE A 3 3.94 -13.71 1.27
CA ILE A 3 3.43 -12.42 1.75
C ILE A 3 2.77 -11.68 0.58
N ILE A 4 1.68 -10.96 0.88
CA ILE A 4 1.14 -9.89 0.01
C ILE A 4 1.29 -8.57 0.75
N ASP A 5 1.99 -7.61 0.15
CA ASP A 5 2.14 -6.26 0.70
C ASP A 5 1.14 -5.31 0.03
N GLY A 6 0.30 -4.68 0.83
CA GLY A 6 -0.81 -3.83 0.37
C GLY A 6 -0.39 -2.47 -0.17
N HIS A 7 0.88 -2.06 -0.04
CA HIS A 7 1.32 -0.76 -0.56
C HIS A 7 2.84 -0.62 -0.67
N LEU A 8 3.33 -0.37 -1.89
CA LEU A 8 4.73 -0.02 -2.16
C LEU A 8 4.86 0.97 -3.32
N ASP A 9 5.55 2.07 -3.09
CA ASP A 9 5.87 3.13 -4.07
C ASP A 9 7.04 2.78 -4.99
N LEU A 10 7.02 1.58 -5.58
CA LEU A 10 8.14 1.03 -6.35
C LEU A 10 8.53 1.93 -7.53
N SER A 11 7.57 2.35 -8.35
CA SER A 11 7.84 3.17 -9.54
C SER A 11 8.26 4.58 -9.18
N TRP A 12 7.69 5.17 -8.12
CA TRP A 12 8.10 6.49 -7.63
C TRP A 12 9.55 6.47 -7.16
N ASN A 13 9.94 5.48 -6.38
CA ASN A 13 11.32 5.29 -5.95
C ASN A 13 12.28 5.10 -7.13
N ALA A 14 11.86 4.30 -8.13
CA ALA A 14 12.68 4.05 -9.31
C ALA A 14 12.89 5.32 -10.16
N LEU A 15 11.82 6.04 -10.48
CA LEU A 15 11.84 7.13 -11.46
C LEU A 15 12.14 8.48 -10.82
N GLN A 16 11.42 8.85 -9.75
CA GLN A 16 11.62 10.11 -9.05
C GLN A 16 12.80 10.05 -8.06
N GLY A 17 12.99 8.91 -7.40
CA GLY A 17 14.11 8.64 -6.49
C GLY A 17 15.40 8.18 -7.19
N ASN A 18 15.33 7.86 -8.48
CA ASN A 18 16.45 7.31 -9.28
C ASN A 18 17.08 6.07 -8.65
N ARG A 19 16.26 5.16 -8.09
CA ARG A 19 16.67 3.90 -7.47
C ARG A 19 16.53 2.75 -8.44
N ASN A 20 17.61 2.00 -8.69
CA ASN A 20 17.52 0.79 -9.51
C ASN A 20 17.04 -0.39 -8.66
N LEU A 21 15.75 -0.68 -8.71
CA LEU A 21 15.13 -1.74 -7.92
C LEU A 21 15.60 -3.16 -8.26
N LEU A 22 16.34 -3.37 -9.36
CA LEU A 22 16.96 -4.65 -9.70
C LEU A 22 18.26 -4.90 -8.92
N GLN A 23 18.81 -3.87 -8.29
CA GLN A 23 20.00 -4.00 -7.44
C GLN A 23 19.57 -4.26 -6.00
N SER A 24 20.44 -4.96 -5.23
CA SER A 24 20.18 -5.15 -3.80
C SER A 24 20.15 -3.82 -3.06
N VAL A 25 19.40 -3.78 -1.94
CA VAL A 25 19.37 -2.66 -1.01
C VAL A 25 20.79 -2.22 -0.61
N GLU A 26 21.68 -3.17 -0.30
CA GLU A 26 23.07 -2.86 0.05
C GLU A 26 23.80 -2.10 -1.06
N LYS A 27 23.62 -2.51 -2.32
CA LYS A 27 24.28 -1.86 -3.47
C LYS A 27 23.69 -0.47 -3.71
N THR A 28 22.39 -0.30 -3.57
CA THR A 28 21.72 1.01 -3.70
C THR A 28 22.21 1.96 -2.62
N ARG A 29 22.26 1.55 -1.36
CA ARG A 29 22.76 2.34 -0.22
C ARG A 29 24.22 2.81 -0.42
N LYS A 30 25.07 2.00 -1.04
CA LYS A 30 26.45 2.40 -1.35
C LYS A 30 26.52 3.52 -2.40
N ALA A 31 25.53 3.58 -3.28
CA ALA A 31 25.43 4.61 -4.33
C ALA A 31 24.69 5.88 -3.84
N GLU A 32 23.81 5.75 -2.86
CA GLU A 32 23.10 6.87 -2.25
C GLU A 32 24.09 7.78 -1.52
N ARG A 33 24.21 9.02 -1.99
CA ARG A 33 24.87 10.06 -1.20
C ARG A 33 23.97 10.33 0.00
N LYS A 34 24.52 10.34 1.25
CA LYS A 34 23.83 10.63 2.52
C LYS A 34 22.44 11.25 2.33
N SER A 35 21.48 10.42 1.89
CA SER A 35 20.11 10.84 1.72
C SER A 35 19.41 10.72 3.07
N LYS A 36 18.35 11.51 3.26
CA LYS A 36 17.55 11.42 4.49
C LYS A 36 16.68 10.16 4.52
N ASN A 37 16.58 9.42 3.41
CA ASN A 37 15.70 8.27 3.25
C ASN A 37 16.54 7.09 2.75
N THR A 38 17.10 6.32 3.69
CA THR A 38 17.93 5.15 3.39
C THR A 38 17.06 4.03 2.82
N THR A 39 17.35 3.56 1.61
CA THR A 39 16.59 2.52 0.90
C THR A 39 16.36 1.28 1.75
N THR A 40 15.14 0.77 1.75
CA THR A 40 14.72 -0.47 2.41
C THR A 40 14.11 -1.48 1.46
N VAL A 41 13.69 -1.07 0.25
CA VAL A 41 12.98 -1.91 -0.72
C VAL A 41 13.78 -2.08 -2.00
N ALA A 42 13.90 -3.35 -2.45
CA ALA A 42 14.36 -3.70 -3.78
C ALA A 42 13.83 -5.10 -4.15
N LEU A 43 13.72 -5.41 -5.45
CA LEU A 43 13.16 -6.70 -5.90
C LEU A 43 13.91 -7.93 -5.35
N PRO A 44 15.26 -7.91 -5.21
CA PRO A 44 15.98 -9.01 -4.57
C PRO A 44 15.56 -9.23 -3.10
N GLU A 45 15.39 -8.18 -2.32
CA GLU A 45 14.97 -8.24 -0.92
C GLU A 45 13.49 -8.65 -0.79
N MET A 46 12.62 -8.21 -1.69
CA MET A 46 11.22 -8.67 -1.75
C MET A 46 11.15 -10.19 -2.00
N LYS A 47 11.98 -10.71 -2.92
CA LYS A 47 12.07 -12.16 -3.17
C LYS A 47 12.58 -12.93 -1.96
N LYS A 48 13.57 -12.39 -1.22
CA LYS A 48 14.07 -12.99 0.03
C LYS A 48 12.99 -13.04 1.12
N ALA A 49 12.09 -12.06 1.15
CA ALA A 49 10.96 -12.02 2.07
C ALA A 49 9.80 -12.95 1.66
N ASN A 50 9.87 -13.63 0.52
CA ASN A 50 8.75 -14.38 -0.06
C ASN A 50 7.52 -13.50 -0.35
N ILE A 51 7.74 -12.24 -0.72
CA ILE A 51 6.65 -11.37 -1.19
C ILE A 51 6.24 -11.88 -2.57
N ALA A 52 5.09 -12.56 -2.61
CA ALA A 52 4.55 -13.07 -3.86
C ALA A 52 3.88 -11.97 -4.67
N ILE A 53 3.22 -11.02 -4.00
CA ILE A 53 2.48 -9.92 -4.62
C ILE A 53 2.70 -8.64 -3.82
N ALA A 54 2.79 -7.50 -4.52
CA ALA A 54 2.70 -6.18 -3.94
C ALA A 54 1.66 -5.32 -4.68
N PHE A 55 0.95 -4.46 -3.96
CA PHE A 55 0.19 -3.38 -4.59
C PHE A 55 1.20 -2.33 -5.02
N ALA A 56 1.33 -2.20 -6.34
CA ALA A 56 2.35 -1.38 -6.98
C ALA A 56 1.75 -0.02 -7.34
N THR A 57 2.13 0.97 -6.57
CA THR A 57 1.47 2.28 -6.56
C THR A 57 1.89 3.12 -7.76
N LEU A 58 0.92 3.81 -8.35
CA LEU A 58 1.07 4.95 -9.23
C LEU A 58 0.80 6.20 -8.40
N PHE A 59 1.75 7.12 -8.33
CA PHE A 59 1.67 8.28 -7.47
C PHE A 59 2.10 9.57 -8.16
N ALA A 60 1.20 10.54 -8.22
CA ALA A 60 1.46 11.93 -8.56
C ALA A 60 0.31 12.81 -8.09
N ARG A 61 0.61 13.94 -7.48
CA ARG A 61 -0.38 14.90 -6.99
C ARG A 61 -0.55 16.06 -7.96
N SER A 62 -1.69 16.73 -7.89
CA SER A 62 -1.95 18.01 -8.56
C SER A 62 -2.90 18.85 -7.71
N THR A 63 -2.40 19.31 -6.54
CA THR A 63 -3.17 20.04 -5.54
C THR A 63 -3.16 21.56 -5.74
N GLY A 64 -2.42 22.04 -6.75
CA GLY A 64 -2.20 23.47 -6.98
C GLY A 64 -1.03 24.07 -6.20
N ILE A 65 -0.29 23.26 -5.42
CA ILE A 65 0.92 23.67 -4.69
C ILE A 65 2.08 22.80 -5.17
N PRO A 66 2.71 23.11 -6.32
CA PRO A 66 3.72 22.26 -6.92
C PRO A 66 4.90 22.00 -5.99
N SER A 67 5.29 20.72 -5.89
CA SER A 67 6.45 20.26 -5.14
C SER A 67 7.24 19.25 -5.97
N PRO A 68 8.56 19.40 -6.12
CA PRO A 68 9.35 18.52 -6.97
C PRO A 68 9.11 17.03 -6.68
N ASN A 69 8.90 16.25 -7.73
CA ASN A 69 8.73 14.79 -7.71
C ASN A 69 7.46 14.27 -6.98
N VAL A 70 6.60 15.15 -6.47
CA VAL A 70 5.41 14.79 -5.68
C VAL A 70 4.16 15.45 -6.23
N ASP A 71 4.16 16.79 -6.40
CA ASP A 71 3.00 17.59 -6.75
C ASP A 71 3.29 18.41 -8.01
N TYR A 72 2.45 18.29 -9.00
CA TYR A 72 2.64 18.85 -10.34
C TYR A 72 1.63 19.97 -10.61
N GLY A 73 2.00 20.91 -11.45
CA GLY A 73 1.23 22.13 -11.69
C GLY A 73 -0.08 21.91 -12.48
N SER A 74 -0.34 20.70 -12.97
CA SER A 74 -1.57 20.38 -13.70
C SER A 74 -1.88 18.88 -13.68
N VAL A 75 -3.16 18.56 -13.87
CA VAL A 75 -3.65 17.18 -14.03
C VAL A 75 -2.94 16.48 -15.19
N ALA A 76 -2.68 17.17 -16.29
CA ALA A 76 -2.01 16.60 -17.44
C ALA A 76 -0.55 16.19 -17.13
N GLN A 77 0.15 16.98 -16.31
CA GLN A 77 1.47 16.62 -15.83
C GLN A 77 1.42 15.40 -14.89
N ALA A 78 0.51 15.39 -13.91
CA ALA A 78 0.32 14.27 -13.01
C ALA A 78 -0.02 12.98 -13.78
N SER A 79 -0.94 13.06 -14.76
CA SER A 79 -1.29 11.95 -15.66
C SER A 79 -0.06 11.45 -16.44
N GLY A 80 0.74 12.35 -17.01
CA GLY A 80 1.97 11.97 -17.73
C GLY A 80 3.00 11.28 -16.83
N ILE A 81 3.10 11.66 -15.56
CA ILE A 81 3.98 11.01 -14.59
C ILE A 81 3.54 9.57 -14.31
N VAL A 82 2.27 9.36 -13.98
CA VAL A 82 1.77 8.00 -13.67
C VAL A 82 1.75 7.10 -14.91
N GLU A 83 1.62 7.66 -16.11
CA GLU A 83 1.86 6.91 -17.35
C GLU A 83 3.31 6.42 -17.46
N GLY A 84 4.26 7.26 -17.13
CA GLY A 84 5.68 6.88 -17.07
C GLY A 84 5.94 5.80 -16.02
N GLN A 85 5.32 5.91 -14.84
CA GLN A 85 5.40 4.92 -13.75
C GLN A 85 4.82 3.57 -14.17
N LEU A 86 3.65 3.55 -14.81
CA LEU A 86 3.07 2.33 -15.37
C LEU A 86 3.96 1.74 -16.49
N GLY A 87 4.52 2.61 -17.34
CA GLY A 87 5.47 2.22 -18.37
C GLY A 87 6.70 1.51 -17.81
N TYR A 88 7.19 1.94 -16.64
CA TYR A 88 8.28 1.28 -15.92
C TYR A 88 7.88 -0.12 -15.44
N TYR A 89 6.71 -0.30 -14.82
CA TYR A 89 6.22 -1.63 -14.43
C TYR A 89 6.09 -2.56 -15.64
N ARG A 90 5.57 -2.07 -16.77
CA ARG A 90 5.49 -2.84 -18.01
C ARG A 90 6.88 -3.17 -18.60
N ALA A 91 7.89 -2.34 -18.38
CA ALA A 91 9.26 -2.66 -18.76
C ALA A 91 9.81 -3.82 -17.92
N LEU A 92 9.65 -3.78 -16.59
CA LEU A 92 10.04 -4.87 -15.70
C LEU A 92 9.32 -6.19 -16.02
N GLU A 93 8.06 -6.13 -16.46
CA GLU A 93 7.29 -7.30 -16.89
C GLU A 93 7.87 -7.90 -18.16
N ARG A 94 8.16 -7.09 -19.19
CA ARG A 94 8.79 -7.57 -20.44
C ARG A 94 10.16 -8.20 -20.21
N GLU A 95 10.86 -7.75 -19.20
CA GLU A 95 12.18 -8.30 -18.81
C GLU A 95 12.04 -9.55 -17.90
N GLY A 96 10.82 -9.95 -17.51
CA GLY A 96 10.56 -11.14 -16.70
C GLY A 96 10.85 -10.98 -15.20
N HIS A 97 11.03 -9.76 -14.71
CA HIS A 97 11.26 -9.49 -13.29
C HIS A 97 9.99 -9.52 -12.47
N VAL A 98 8.88 -9.07 -13.06
CA VAL A 98 7.56 -9.01 -12.44
C VAL A 98 6.50 -9.56 -13.38
N ILE A 99 5.28 -9.76 -12.88
CA ILE A 99 4.07 -10.03 -13.65
C ILE A 99 2.97 -9.11 -13.14
N ILE A 100 2.29 -8.38 -14.03
CA ILE A 100 1.16 -7.53 -13.66
C ILE A 100 -0.09 -8.41 -13.66
N ILE A 101 -0.73 -8.53 -12.52
CA ILE A 101 -1.88 -9.40 -12.31
C ILE A 101 -3.16 -8.59 -12.52
N GLU A 102 -3.88 -8.91 -13.59
CA GLU A 102 -5.08 -8.18 -14.01
C GLU A 102 -6.37 -9.01 -13.89
N GLU A 103 -6.24 -10.34 -13.73
CA GLU A 103 -7.36 -11.27 -13.78
C GLU A 103 -7.23 -12.32 -12.66
N ILE A 104 -8.38 -12.88 -12.25
CA ILE A 104 -8.45 -13.82 -11.12
C ILE A 104 -7.69 -15.13 -11.40
N GLU A 105 -7.76 -15.64 -12.61
CA GLU A 105 -7.08 -16.87 -13.01
C GLU A 105 -5.55 -16.72 -12.92
N LEU A 106 -5.05 -15.53 -13.31
CA LEU A 106 -3.62 -15.22 -13.20
C LEU A 106 -3.20 -15.07 -11.74
N LEU A 107 -4.03 -14.41 -10.90
CA LEU A 107 -3.81 -14.32 -9.46
C LEU A 107 -3.68 -15.71 -8.81
N GLN A 108 -4.64 -16.59 -9.07
CA GLN A 108 -4.68 -17.94 -8.53
C GLN A 108 -3.47 -18.77 -8.98
N THR A 109 -3.17 -18.75 -10.28
CA THR A 109 -2.02 -19.45 -10.85
C THR A 109 -0.71 -18.95 -10.28
N HIS A 110 -0.56 -17.63 -10.16
CA HIS A 110 0.65 -17.00 -9.61
C HIS A 110 0.89 -17.41 -8.14
N LEU A 111 -0.13 -17.34 -7.31
CA LEU A 111 -0.02 -17.77 -5.90
C LEU A 111 0.28 -19.27 -5.77
N GLN A 112 -0.31 -20.11 -6.64
CA GLN A 112 0.01 -21.54 -6.66
C GLN A 112 1.49 -21.80 -7.04
N GLN A 113 2.03 -21.02 -7.98
CA GLN A 113 3.45 -21.14 -8.35
C GLN A 113 4.37 -20.76 -7.19
N TRP A 114 4.05 -19.66 -6.49
CA TRP A 114 4.80 -19.22 -5.31
C TRP A 114 4.74 -20.25 -4.16
N LYS A 115 3.55 -20.80 -3.86
CA LYS A 115 3.39 -21.86 -2.85
C LYS A 115 4.22 -23.10 -3.19
N LYS A 116 4.16 -23.57 -4.43
CA LYS A 116 4.96 -24.72 -4.88
C LYS A 116 6.46 -24.47 -4.82
N TRP A 117 6.88 -23.23 -5.13
CA TRP A 117 8.30 -22.87 -5.02
C TRP A 117 8.74 -22.80 -3.56
N GLU A 118 7.93 -22.21 -2.68
CA GLU A 118 8.22 -22.13 -1.24
C GLU A 118 8.39 -23.52 -0.60
N GLU A 119 7.52 -24.47 -0.95
CA GLU A 119 7.60 -25.85 -0.44
C GLU A 119 8.90 -26.55 -0.84
N LYS A 120 9.37 -26.30 -2.06
CA LYS A 120 10.53 -27.02 -2.62
C LYS A 120 11.82 -26.25 -2.51
N GLN A 121 11.77 -24.94 -2.59
CA GLN A 121 12.91 -24.01 -2.65
C GLN A 121 13.99 -24.42 -3.69
N ILE A 122 13.55 -25.05 -4.80
CA ILE A 122 14.43 -25.49 -5.88
C ILE A 122 14.28 -24.53 -7.07
N GLY A 123 15.42 -24.02 -7.56
CA GLY A 123 15.47 -23.10 -8.68
C GLY A 123 15.22 -21.65 -8.28
N LEU A 124 15.01 -20.79 -9.29
CA LEU A 124 14.70 -19.38 -9.08
C LEU A 124 13.26 -19.21 -8.61
N SER A 125 13.03 -18.23 -7.74
CA SER A 125 11.67 -17.83 -7.36
C SER A 125 10.87 -17.36 -8.59
N PRO A 126 9.55 -17.52 -8.60
CA PRO A 126 8.71 -16.90 -9.63
C PRO A 126 8.94 -15.37 -9.70
N PRO A 127 8.55 -14.69 -10.80
CA PRO A 127 8.50 -13.23 -10.84
C PRO A 127 7.63 -12.70 -9.71
N LEU A 128 7.85 -11.45 -9.28
CA LEU A 128 6.97 -10.79 -8.30
C LEU A 128 5.65 -10.41 -8.98
N GLY A 129 4.52 -10.66 -8.31
CA GLY A 129 3.21 -10.19 -8.76
C GLY A 129 2.99 -8.72 -8.42
N LEU A 130 2.47 -7.93 -9.34
CA LEU A 130 2.10 -6.55 -9.12
C LEU A 130 0.60 -6.35 -9.37
N ILE A 131 -0.09 -5.77 -8.39
CA ILE A 131 -1.45 -5.25 -8.53
C ILE A 131 -1.33 -3.74 -8.67
N ILE A 132 -1.77 -3.18 -9.78
CA ILE A 132 -1.63 -1.74 -10.01
C ILE A 132 -2.67 -0.99 -9.18
N SER A 133 -2.18 -0.10 -8.33
CA SER A 133 -2.96 0.84 -7.52
C SER A 133 -2.62 2.29 -7.87
N MET A 134 -3.49 3.23 -7.50
CA MET A 134 -3.22 4.66 -7.65
C MET A 134 -3.48 5.37 -6.32
N GLU A 135 -2.46 6.01 -5.78
CA GLU A 135 -2.51 6.75 -4.54
C GLU A 135 -2.80 8.24 -4.78
N GLY A 136 -4.05 8.61 -4.54
CA GLY A 136 -4.61 9.88 -4.95
C GLY A 136 -5.04 9.88 -6.42
N ALA A 137 -6.31 10.22 -6.66
CA ALA A 137 -6.92 10.20 -7.99
C ALA A 137 -6.61 11.45 -8.83
N ASP A 138 -5.74 12.35 -8.37
CA ASP A 138 -5.39 13.60 -9.05
C ASP A 138 -4.96 13.43 -10.53
N PRO A 139 -4.29 12.33 -10.95
CA PRO A 139 -3.96 12.08 -12.34
C PRO A 139 -5.17 11.81 -13.25
N ILE A 140 -6.33 11.46 -12.69
CA ILE A 140 -7.55 11.18 -13.43
C ILE A 140 -8.26 12.50 -13.71
N SER A 141 -8.42 12.88 -14.96
CA SER A 141 -8.99 14.19 -15.33
C SER A 141 -10.51 14.27 -15.12
N GLY A 142 -11.21 13.15 -15.15
CA GLY A 142 -12.64 13.00 -14.92
C GLY A 142 -13.06 11.54 -14.90
N ALA A 143 -14.28 11.25 -14.46
CA ALA A 143 -14.81 9.88 -14.37
C ALA A 143 -14.80 9.14 -15.72
N ASP A 144 -14.97 9.84 -16.81
CA ASP A 144 -14.90 9.31 -18.17
C ASP A 144 -13.52 8.73 -18.55
N GLN A 145 -12.48 9.13 -17.85
CA GLN A 145 -11.12 8.61 -18.05
C GLN A 145 -10.81 7.34 -17.25
N LEU A 146 -11.67 6.95 -16.31
CA LEU A 146 -11.41 5.80 -15.44
C LEU A 146 -11.32 4.49 -16.23
N GLU A 147 -12.19 4.27 -17.21
CA GLU A 147 -12.16 3.05 -18.04
C GLU A 147 -10.83 2.88 -18.80
N TYR A 148 -10.20 3.99 -19.19
CA TYR A 148 -8.87 3.98 -19.79
C TYR A 148 -7.81 3.41 -18.83
N TRP A 149 -7.82 3.83 -17.58
CA TRP A 149 -6.88 3.34 -16.56
C TRP A 149 -7.17 1.87 -16.20
N VAL A 150 -8.44 1.49 -16.07
CA VAL A 150 -8.84 0.09 -15.82
C VAL A 150 -8.37 -0.83 -16.93
N LYS A 151 -8.52 -0.43 -18.20
CA LYS A 151 -8.00 -1.19 -19.35
C LYS A 151 -6.47 -1.31 -19.36
N LYS A 152 -5.77 -0.46 -18.63
CA LYS A 152 -4.32 -0.54 -18.42
C LYS A 152 -3.91 -1.33 -17.19
N GLY A 153 -4.87 -1.93 -16.49
CA GLY A 153 -4.64 -2.81 -15.34
C GLY A 153 -4.84 -2.19 -13.98
N LEU A 154 -5.32 -0.92 -13.88
CA LEU A 154 -5.59 -0.28 -12.59
C LEU A 154 -6.73 -1.01 -11.87
N LYS A 155 -6.52 -1.37 -10.59
CA LYS A 155 -7.46 -2.14 -9.77
C LYS A 155 -7.94 -1.43 -8.52
N LEU A 156 -7.13 -0.52 -7.97
CA LEU A 156 -7.40 0.18 -6.72
C LEU A 156 -7.11 1.67 -6.87
N ILE A 157 -7.94 2.51 -6.24
CA ILE A 157 -7.75 3.97 -6.26
C ILE A 157 -8.04 4.54 -4.89
N GLY A 158 -7.11 5.36 -4.36
CA GLY A 158 -7.36 6.32 -3.28
C GLY A 158 -7.81 7.67 -3.85
N LEU A 159 -8.73 8.36 -3.20
CA LEU A 159 -9.25 9.65 -3.71
C LEU A 159 -8.29 10.81 -3.48
N SER A 160 -7.50 10.76 -2.42
CA SER A 160 -6.62 11.85 -1.97
C SER A 160 -5.35 11.31 -1.33
N HIS A 161 -4.39 12.21 -1.07
CA HIS A 161 -3.18 11.95 -0.31
C HIS A 161 -3.05 12.97 0.82
N TYR A 162 -1.95 13.69 0.99
CA TYR A 162 -1.85 14.81 1.95
C TYR A 162 -2.46 16.09 1.38
N GLY A 163 -3.18 16.83 2.22
CA GLY A 163 -3.81 18.09 1.82
C GLY A 163 -5.11 17.91 1.04
N ILE A 164 -5.55 18.97 0.38
CA ILE A 164 -6.75 18.94 -0.45
C ILE A 164 -6.36 18.49 -1.85
N GLY A 165 -6.82 17.30 -2.23
CA GLY A 165 -6.68 16.77 -3.58
C GLY A 165 -7.84 17.17 -4.48
N ARG A 166 -7.75 16.79 -5.75
CA ARG A 166 -8.77 17.08 -6.75
C ARG A 166 -10.15 16.49 -6.42
N TYR A 167 -10.17 15.33 -5.77
CA TYR A 167 -11.41 14.58 -5.49
C TYR A 167 -11.88 14.69 -4.04
N GLY A 168 -11.09 15.27 -3.15
CA GLY A 168 -11.50 15.49 -1.77
C GLY A 168 -10.37 15.83 -0.83
N GLY A 169 -10.74 16.08 0.42
CA GLY A 169 -9.82 16.31 1.52
C GLY A 169 -9.06 15.04 1.90
N GLY A 170 -7.76 15.20 2.05
CA GLY A 170 -6.85 14.14 2.49
C GLY A 170 -6.24 14.39 3.86
N THR A 171 -5.20 13.63 4.18
CA THR A 171 -4.47 13.73 5.45
C THR A 171 -4.09 15.17 5.78
N GLY A 172 -4.40 15.60 7.00
CA GLY A 172 -4.09 16.93 7.51
C GLY A 172 -5.13 18.01 7.13
N THR A 173 -6.31 17.62 6.64
CA THR A 173 -7.45 18.52 6.36
C THR A 173 -8.74 17.98 6.95
N ASP A 174 -9.74 18.87 7.11
CA ASP A 174 -11.10 18.51 7.51
C ASP A 174 -12.10 18.57 6.34
N GLU A 175 -11.59 18.86 5.12
CA GLU A 175 -12.41 19.00 3.92
C GLU A 175 -13.02 17.65 3.50
N GLY A 176 -14.23 17.71 2.93
CA GLY A 176 -14.93 16.56 2.39
C GLY A 176 -14.61 16.28 0.91
N LEU A 177 -15.45 15.45 0.30
CA LEU A 177 -15.37 15.15 -1.13
C LEU A 177 -15.65 16.37 -2.00
N SER A 178 -14.91 16.52 -3.08
CA SER A 178 -15.23 17.52 -4.10
C SER A 178 -16.42 17.06 -4.98
N PRO A 179 -17.08 17.96 -5.70
CA PRO A 179 -18.13 17.57 -6.64
C PRO A 179 -17.69 16.58 -7.74
N LEU A 180 -16.38 16.49 -8.01
CA LEU A 180 -15.81 15.54 -8.99
C LEU A 180 -15.77 14.10 -8.46
N ALA A 181 -15.82 13.90 -7.14
CA ALA A 181 -15.70 12.58 -6.54
C ALA A 181 -16.92 11.69 -6.82
N LEU A 182 -18.14 12.22 -6.76
CA LEU A 182 -19.35 11.42 -6.89
C LEU A 182 -19.45 10.71 -8.26
N PRO A 183 -19.22 11.38 -9.40
CA PRO A 183 -19.15 10.69 -10.69
C PRO A 183 -18.04 9.63 -10.74
N LEU A 184 -16.87 9.92 -10.13
CA LEU A 184 -15.76 8.96 -10.10
C LEU A 184 -16.12 7.71 -9.28
N LEU A 185 -16.69 7.88 -8.08
CA LEU A 185 -17.13 6.75 -7.23
C LEU A 185 -18.20 5.89 -7.91
N THR A 186 -19.13 6.54 -8.64
CA THR A 186 -20.14 5.83 -9.42
C THR A 186 -19.47 4.97 -10.49
N GLU A 187 -18.51 5.51 -11.21
CA GLU A 187 -17.80 4.80 -12.27
C GLU A 187 -16.87 3.71 -11.71
N MET A 188 -16.21 3.95 -10.56
CA MET A 188 -15.46 2.93 -9.84
C MET A 188 -16.35 1.74 -9.46
N SER A 189 -17.55 2.00 -8.94
CA SER A 189 -18.52 0.93 -8.62
C SER A 189 -18.91 0.14 -9.87
N ARG A 190 -19.16 0.82 -10.99
CA ARG A 190 -19.52 0.18 -12.27
C ARG A 190 -18.42 -0.71 -12.82
N LEU A 191 -17.17 -0.28 -12.66
CA LEU A 191 -15.98 -0.97 -13.21
C LEU A 191 -15.35 -1.97 -12.24
N GLY A 192 -15.88 -2.11 -11.01
CA GLY A 192 -15.34 -3.00 -9.99
C GLY A 192 -13.96 -2.56 -9.47
N VAL A 193 -13.66 -1.25 -9.47
CA VAL A 193 -12.40 -0.71 -8.94
C VAL A 193 -12.50 -0.58 -7.43
N ILE A 194 -11.58 -1.14 -6.68
CA ILE A 194 -11.55 -1.10 -5.21
C ILE A 194 -11.25 0.34 -4.75
N LEU A 195 -12.01 0.83 -3.77
CA LEU A 195 -11.75 2.11 -3.14
C LEU A 195 -10.79 1.93 -1.96
N ASP A 196 -9.64 2.59 -2.05
CA ASP A 196 -8.70 2.72 -0.95
C ASP A 196 -8.99 3.99 -0.15
N LEU A 197 -9.39 3.82 1.11
CA LEU A 197 -9.72 4.92 2.02
C LEU A 197 -8.49 5.53 2.71
N THR A 198 -7.32 4.93 2.53
CA THR A 198 -6.07 5.47 3.06
C THR A 198 -5.89 6.93 2.66
N HIS A 199 -5.38 7.75 3.56
CA HIS A 199 -5.20 9.19 3.39
C HIS A 199 -6.47 10.05 3.31
N THR A 200 -7.67 9.50 3.30
CA THR A 200 -8.87 10.35 3.35
C THR A 200 -8.93 11.16 4.66
N SER A 201 -9.41 12.40 4.59
CA SER A 201 -9.85 13.12 5.79
C SER A 201 -11.02 12.38 6.45
N ASP A 202 -11.31 12.68 7.72
CA ASP A 202 -12.45 12.05 8.39
C ASP A 202 -13.77 12.37 7.66
N THR A 203 -13.95 13.59 7.19
CA THR A 203 -15.13 13.99 6.42
C THR A 203 -15.23 13.26 5.08
N SER A 204 -14.12 13.22 4.30
CA SER A 204 -14.08 12.48 3.03
C SER A 204 -14.32 10.99 3.22
N PHE A 205 -13.81 10.39 4.30
CA PHE A 205 -14.01 8.98 4.62
C PHE A 205 -15.51 8.62 4.69
N TRP A 206 -16.26 9.34 5.52
CA TRP A 206 -17.69 9.03 5.70
C TRP A 206 -18.51 9.32 4.45
N GLN A 207 -18.23 10.42 3.76
CA GLN A 207 -18.89 10.73 2.49
C GLN A 207 -18.58 9.69 1.41
N ALA A 208 -17.34 9.20 1.34
CA ALA A 208 -16.97 8.15 0.39
C ALA A 208 -17.73 6.84 0.66
N LEU A 209 -17.87 6.44 1.92
CA LEU A 209 -18.65 5.25 2.30
C LEU A 209 -20.14 5.39 1.96
N GLU A 210 -20.71 6.60 2.10
CA GLU A 210 -22.10 6.87 1.74
C GLU A 210 -22.37 6.73 0.24
N HIS A 211 -21.40 7.14 -0.59
CA HIS A 211 -21.59 7.23 -2.04
C HIS A 211 -20.94 6.11 -2.84
N TYR A 212 -20.18 5.23 -2.21
CA TYR A 212 -19.51 4.10 -2.87
C TYR A 212 -20.08 2.77 -2.38
N SER A 213 -20.60 1.96 -3.30
CA SER A 213 -21.22 0.67 -2.99
C SER A 213 -20.30 -0.54 -3.12
N GLY A 214 -19.11 -0.35 -3.72
CA GLY A 214 -18.14 -1.43 -3.94
C GLY A 214 -17.32 -1.78 -2.68
N LEU A 215 -16.29 -2.58 -2.88
CA LEU A 215 -15.37 -3.00 -1.83
C LEU A 215 -14.44 -1.84 -1.42
N VAL A 216 -14.29 -1.64 -0.13
CA VAL A 216 -13.39 -0.63 0.46
C VAL A 216 -12.27 -1.28 1.23
N ILE A 217 -11.09 -0.67 1.22
CA ILE A 217 -9.92 -1.09 2.00
C ILE A 217 -9.20 0.11 2.60
N ALA A 218 -8.21 -0.17 3.44
CA ALA A 218 -7.12 0.76 3.74
C ALA A 218 -5.80 0.06 3.45
N SER A 219 -5.13 0.42 2.35
CA SER A 219 -3.93 -0.28 1.89
C SER A 219 -2.77 -0.20 2.87
N HIS A 220 -2.58 0.97 3.54
CA HIS A 220 -1.53 1.22 4.52
C HIS A 220 -2.01 2.21 5.59
N ASN A 221 -2.59 1.69 6.68
CA ASN A 221 -3.16 2.52 7.73
C ASN A 221 -3.00 1.87 9.11
N ASN A 222 -3.00 2.70 10.17
CA ASN A 222 -2.83 2.24 11.54
C ASN A 222 -3.98 2.74 12.44
N CYS A 223 -3.94 2.40 13.74
CA CYS A 223 -5.03 2.63 14.69
C CYS A 223 -4.83 3.95 15.44
N ARG A 224 -5.81 4.86 15.36
CA ARG A 224 -5.79 6.17 16.04
C ARG A 224 -5.81 6.02 17.57
N THR A 225 -6.43 4.98 18.09
CA THR A 225 -6.43 4.66 19.52
C THR A 225 -5.02 4.44 20.06
N LEU A 226 -4.10 3.87 19.28
CA LEU A 226 -2.71 3.66 19.67
C LEU A 226 -1.83 4.88 19.39
N VAL A 227 -2.05 5.56 18.27
CA VAL A 227 -1.31 6.76 17.87
C VAL A 227 -2.31 7.86 17.48
N PRO A 228 -2.62 8.79 18.40
CA PRO A 228 -3.64 9.83 18.18
C PRO A 228 -3.22 10.83 17.10
N ASN A 229 -3.59 10.53 15.86
CA ASN A 229 -3.34 11.38 14.70
C ASN A 229 -4.45 11.18 13.66
N GLN A 230 -4.85 12.25 12.94
CA GLN A 230 -5.89 12.19 11.91
C GLN A 230 -5.50 11.27 10.73
N ARG A 231 -4.21 11.06 10.46
CA ARG A 231 -3.72 10.10 9.46
C ARG A 231 -4.16 8.66 9.77
N GLN A 232 -4.36 8.34 11.04
CA GLN A 232 -4.79 7.03 11.51
C GLN A 232 -6.31 6.94 11.55
N PHE A 233 -6.86 5.72 11.42
CA PHE A 233 -8.29 5.51 11.54
C PHE A 233 -8.73 5.30 12.98
N SER A 234 -9.84 5.93 13.34
CA SER A 234 -10.54 5.66 14.60
C SER A 234 -11.17 4.27 14.59
N ASP A 235 -11.48 3.72 15.77
CA ASP A 235 -12.13 2.43 15.89
C ASP A 235 -13.47 2.37 15.13
N GLN A 236 -14.18 3.50 15.06
CA GLN A 236 -15.42 3.61 14.27
C GLN A 236 -15.15 3.48 12.76
N GLN A 237 -14.09 4.12 12.25
CA GLN A 237 -13.69 4.00 10.84
C GLN A 237 -13.20 2.59 10.52
N LEU A 238 -12.42 1.97 11.42
CA LEU A 238 -11.99 0.58 11.27
C LEU A 238 -13.21 -0.36 11.20
N THR A 239 -14.16 -0.22 12.12
CA THR A 239 -15.41 -1.02 12.14
C THR A 239 -16.21 -0.83 10.85
N ALA A 240 -16.33 0.39 10.34
CA ALA A 240 -17.03 0.65 9.09
C ALA A 240 -16.38 -0.05 7.87
N ILE A 241 -15.05 -0.22 7.87
CA ILE A 241 -14.35 -1.02 6.86
C ILE A 241 -14.67 -2.51 7.06
N PHE A 242 -14.71 -3.00 8.31
CA PHE A 242 -15.06 -4.40 8.58
C PHE A 242 -16.48 -4.76 8.12
N GLU A 243 -17.45 -3.87 8.35
CA GLU A 243 -18.85 -4.03 7.90
C GLU A 243 -18.99 -4.12 6.37
N ARG A 244 -17.95 -3.71 5.65
CA ARG A 244 -17.84 -3.79 4.19
C ARG A 244 -16.92 -4.93 3.74
N ASP A 245 -16.63 -5.92 4.59
CA ASP A 245 -15.69 -7.02 4.34
C ASP A 245 -14.27 -6.56 3.94
N GLY A 246 -13.93 -5.31 4.23
CA GLY A 246 -12.67 -4.69 3.88
C GLY A 246 -11.49 -5.17 4.72
N VAL A 247 -10.30 -4.75 4.33
CA VAL A 247 -9.02 -5.12 4.94
C VAL A 247 -8.17 -3.88 5.18
N ILE A 248 -7.41 -3.90 6.26
CA ILE A 248 -6.52 -2.82 6.67
C ILE A 248 -5.09 -3.35 6.68
N GLY A 249 -4.25 -2.78 5.81
CA GLY A 249 -2.82 -3.01 5.79
C GLY A 249 -2.12 -2.17 6.85
N THR A 250 -1.37 -2.79 7.73
CA THR A 250 -0.61 -2.06 8.76
C THR A 250 0.65 -1.47 8.16
N ALA A 251 0.81 -0.13 8.31
CA ALA A 251 1.95 0.63 7.83
C ALA A 251 3.13 0.61 8.83
N PHE A 252 4.35 0.77 8.30
CA PHE A 252 5.60 0.62 9.07
C PHE A 252 6.32 1.96 9.33
N ASP A 253 5.73 3.08 8.96
CA ASP A 253 6.29 4.39 9.26
C ASP A 253 6.29 4.66 10.77
N ALA A 254 7.44 4.94 11.35
CA ALA A 254 7.65 5.09 12.79
C ALA A 254 6.70 6.09 13.46
N TRP A 255 6.39 7.21 12.81
CA TRP A 255 5.46 8.20 13.37
C TRP A 255 4.00 7.73 13.39
N MET A 256 3.68 6.70 12.59
CA MET A 256 2.39 6.02 12.61
C MET A 256 2.34 4.89 13.64
N LEU A 257 3.50 4.47 14.16
CA LEU A 257 3.65 3.37 15.11
C LEU A 257 3.83 3.83 16.55
N ALA A 258 4.38 5.03 16.77
CA ALA A 258 4.66 5.56 18.10
C ALA A 258 4.17 7.02 18.22
N PRO A 259 3.34 7.34 19.27
CA PRO A 259 2.76 8.68 19.44
C PRO A 259 3.81 9.75 19.75
N GLU A 260 4.97 9.35 20.29
CA GLU A 260 6.04 10.27 20.74
C GLU A 260 7.11 10.50 19.66
N TRP A 261 6.90 9.99 18.45
CA TRP A 261 7.86 10.15 17.37
C TRP A 261 8.09 11.62 17.00
N ASP A 262 9.34 12.08 17.10
CA ASP A 262 9.75 13.43 16.69
C ASP A 262 10.53 13.39 15.37
N LYS A 263 9.92 13.85 14.30
CA LYS A 263 10.55 13.95 12.96
C LYS A 263 11.83 14.81 12.94
N LYS A 264 12.00 15.71 13.92
CA LYS A 264 13.20 16.57 14.05
C LYS A 264 14.37 15.87 14.73
N LYS A 265 14.07 14.83 15.52
CA LYS A 265 15.05 14.01 16.23
C LYS A 265 14.66 12.54 16.06
N PRO A 266 14.77 12.01 14.83
CA PRO A 266 14.33 10.66 14.57
C PRO A 266 15.16 9.66 15.39
N ASP A 267 14.48 8.91 16.27
CA ASP A 267 15.04 7.82 17.04
C ASP A 267 14.04 6.65 17.00
N ASN A 268 14.32 5.67 16.17
CA ASN A 268 13.50 4.48 16.02
C ASN A 268 13.94 3.32 16.93
N SER A 269 14.88 3.53 17.86
CA SER A 269 15.48 2.48 18.69
C SER A 269 14.46 1.69 19.54
N THR A 270 13.34 2.31 19.90
CA THR A 270 12.25 1.70 20.68
C THR A 270 11.11 1.17 19.82
N ILE A 271 11.12 1.45 18.52
CA ILE A 271 10.06 1.06 17.59
C ILE A 271 10.54 -0.21 16.86
N THR A 272 9.80 -1.29 17.00
CA THR A 272 10.14 -2.60 16.44
C THR A 272 8.93 -3.24 15.78
N LEU A 273 9.09 -4.40 15.16
CA LEU A 273 7.99 -5.21 14.66
C LEU A 273 6.95 -5.59 15.73
N GLU A 274 7.33 -5.59 17.02
CA GLU A 274 6.34 -5.72 18.12
C GLU A 274 5.37 -4.52 18.14
N THR A 275 5.85 -3.32 17.81
CA THR A 275 4.97 -2.14 17.71
C THR A 275 4.00 -2.27 16.52
N VAL A 276 4.47 -2.81 15.39
CA VAL A 276 3.60 -3.14 14.25
C VAL A 276 2.54 -4.17 14.67
N ALA A 277 2.96 -5.23 15.37
CA ALA A 277 2.05 -6.25 15.87
C ALA A 277 0.99 -5.70 16.85
N ASN A 278 1.25 -4.61 17.59
CA ASN A 278 0.24 -3.96 18.42
C ASN A 278 -0.93 -3.41 17.59
N HIS A 279 -0.65 -2.82 16.42
CA HIS A 279 -1.70 -2.34 15.53
C HIS A 279 -2.49 -3.49 14.90
N ILE A 280 -1.82 -4.57 14.51
CA ILE A 280 -2.47 -5.80 14.03
C ILE A 280 -3.37 -6.39 15.12
N ASP A 281 -2.86 -6.51 16.37
CA ASP A 281 -3.65 -6.98 17.52
C ASP A 281 -4.89 -6.12 17.74
N HIS A 282 -4.75 -4.78 17.70
CA HIS A 282 -5.88 -3.88 17.90
C HIS A 282 -6.98 -4.10 16.84
N ILE A 283 -6.60 -4.22 15.56
CA ILE A 283 -7.54 -4.51 14.47
C ILE A 283 -8.23 -5.86 14.72
N CYS A 284 -7.47 -6.90 15.06
CA CYS A 284 -8.00 -8.23 15.27
C CYS A 284 -8.93 -8.31 16.51
N GLN A 285 -8.58 -7.63 17.60
CA GLN A 285 -9.38 -7.56 18.82
C GLN A 285 -10.69 -6.80 18.58
N LEU A 286 -10.62 -5.67 17.88
CA LEU A 286 -11.78 -4.86 17.55
C LEU A 286 -12.76 -5.63 16.63
N ALA A 287 -12.23 -6.38 15.68
CA ALA A 287 -13.02 -7.23 14.78
C ALA A 287 -13.48 -8.55 15.41
N GLY A 288 -12.85 -8.99 16.51
CA GLY A 288 -13.07 -10.31 17.11
C GLY A 288 -12.51 -11.48 16.30
N ASN A 289 -11.69 -11.22 15.28
CA ASN A 289 -11.08 -12.22 14.41
C ASN A 289 -9.91 -11.61 13.63
N SER A 290 -9.15 -12.44 12.87
CA SER A 290 -8.01 -12.00 12.05
C SER A 290 -8.35 -11.60 10.60
N TYR A 291 -9.63 -11.54 10.23
CA TYR A 291 -10.11 -11.42 8.84
C TYR A 291 -9.85 -10.06 8.18
N HIS A 292 -9.57 -9.02 8.99
CA HIS A 292 -9.50 -7.64 8.51
C HIS A 292 -8.11 -7.02 8.63
N ALA A 293 -7.16 -7.72 9.26
CA ALA A 293 -5.79 -7.26 9.40
C ALA A 293 -4.89 -7.80 8.28
N ALA A 294 -3.99 -6.97 7.77
CA ALA A 294 -3.01 -7.36 6.75
C ALA A 294 -1.73 -6.50 6.85
N ILE A 295 -0.80 -6.74 5.93
CA ILE A 295 0.44 -6.00 5.76
C ILE A 295 0.27 -4.97 4.64
N GLY A 296 0.65 -3.73 4.91
CA GLY A 296 0.74 -2.65 3.93
C GLY A 296 1.87 -1.74 4.35
N THR A 297 3.12 -2.17 4.07
CA THR A 297 4.29 -1.65 4.79
C THR A 297 4.57 -0.19 4.56
N ASP A 298 4.29 0.31 3.38
CA ASP A 298 4.65 1.65 2.94
C ASP A 298 6.18 1.91 3.03
N LEU A 299 7.00 0.84 3.10
CA LEU A 299 8.46 0.97 3.13
C LEU A 299 8.97 1.70 1.89
N ASP A 300 9.86 2.67 2.09
CA ASP A 300 10.32 3.64 1.10
C ASP A 300 9.22 4.62 0.59
N GLY A 301 8.05 4.69 1.23
CA GLY A 301 6.95 5.64 0.95
C GLY A 301 7.24 7.05 1.48
N GLY A 302 8.32 7.66 1.00
CA GLY A 302 8.77 8.99 1.44
C GLY A 302 9.59 9.00 2.74
N PHE A 303 9.87 7.86 3.33
CA PHE A 303 10.77 7.65 4.48
C PHE A 303 11.75 6.50 4.18
N GLY A 304 12.73 6.29 5.04
CA GLY A 304 13.72 5.23 4.88
C GLY A 304 13.91 4.43 6.17
N ARG A 305 14.98 3.64 6.21
CA ARG A 305 15.33 2.77 7.34
C ARG A 305 15.34 3.50 8.68
N GLU A 306 15.78 4.74 8.72
CA GLU A 306 15.86 5.59 9.92
C GLU A 306 14.49 5.93 10.52
N GLN A 307 13.42 5.72 9.76
CA GLN A 307 12.04 5.95 10.18
C GLN A 307 11.18 4.68 10.05
N SER A 308 11.80 3.52 9.87
CA SER A 308 11.18 2.19 9.91
C SER A 308 11.41 1.54 11.28
N PRO A 309 10.75 0.42 11.64
CA PRO A 309 11.08 -0.32 12.84
C PRO A 309 12.57 -0.69 12.90
N SER A 310 13.21 -0.53 14.07
CA SER A 310 14.66 -0.65 14.21
C SER A 310 15.21 -2.05 13.92
N ASP A 311 14.37 -3.07 14.02
CA ASP A 311 14.67 -4.47 13.71
C ASP A 311 14.36 -4.85 12.24
N VAL A 312 13.92 -3.86 11.42
CA VAL A 312 13.75 -3.98 9.97
C VAL A 312 14.91 -3.27 9.27
N ASP A 313 15.90 -4.03 8.82
CA ASP A 313 16.97 -3.46 7.98
C ASP A 313 16.46 -3.22 6.55
N SER A 314 15.66 -4.13 6.04
CA SER A 314 15.03 -4.03 4.72
C SER A 314 13.72 -4.83 4.70
N ILE A 315 12.98 -4.73 3.62
CA ILE A 315 11.75 -5.49 3.41
C ILE A 315 11.97 -7.02 3.51
N ALA A 316 13.22 -7.50 3.39
CA ALA A 316 13.58 -8.90 3.60
C ALA A 316 13.32 -9.39 5.03
N ASP A 317 13.14 -8.50 5.98
CA ASP A 317 12.90 -8.81 7.39
C ASP A 317 11.42 -9.03 7.75
N LEU A 318 10.49 -8.80 6.82
CA LEU A 318 9.04 -8.99 7.06
C LEU A 318 8.67 -10.37 7.62
N PRO A 319 9.29 -11.48 7.21
CA PRO A 319 8.99 -12.79 7.79
C PRO A 319 9.18 -12.89 9.31
N LYS A 320 9.97 -12.01 9.92
CA LYS A 320 10.14 -11.97 11.40
C LYS A 320 8.81 -11.72 12.12
N LEU A 321 7.86 -11.03 11.46
CA LEU A 321 6.54 -10.75 12.03
C LEU A 321 5.74 -12.03 12.32
N THR A 322 5.92 -13.08 11.52
CA THR A 322 5.23 -14.36 11.74
C THR A 322 5.55 -14.95 13.12
N ALA A 323 6.83 -14.95 13.51
CA ALA A 323 7.25 -15.45 14.82
C ALA A 323 6.74 -14.57 15.99
N ILE A 324 6.55 -13.26 15.75
CA ILE A 324 5.97 -12.34 16.74
C ILE A 324 4.49 -12.68 16.94
N LEU A 325 3.73 -12.82 15.86
CA LEU A 325 2.31 -13.17 15.92
C LEU A 325 2.09 -14.55 16.55
N GLU A 326 2.95 -15.54 16.24
CA GLU A 326 2.90 -16.86 16.86
C GLU A 326 3.10 -16.77 18.39
N ARG A 327 4.11 -16.02 18.88
CA ARG A 327 4.32 -15.79 20.32
C ARG A 327 3.14 -15.08 21.01
N ARG A 328 2.37 -14.28 20.26
CA ARG A 328 1.15 -13.62 20.75
C ARG A 328 -0.08 -14.54 20.74
N GLY A 329 0.05 -15.78 20.29
CA GLY A 329 -0.99 -16.79 20.33
C GLY A 329 -1.88 -16.87 19.07
N TYR A 330 -1.50 -16.19 17.99
CA TYR A 330 -2.16 -16.37 16.70
C TYR A 330 -1.90 -17.77 16.16
N SER A 331 -2.96 -18.42 15.68
CA SER A 331 -2.82 -19.70 15.00
C SER A 331 -2.11 -19.54 13.64
N PHE A 332 -1.60 -20.65 13.10
CA PHE A 332 -1.03 -20.66 11.75
C PHE A 332 -2.04 -20.15 10.70
N ALA A 333 -3.33 -20.45 10.88
CA ALA A 333 -4.38 -19.97 9.99
C ALA A 333 -4.57 -18.44 10.08
N ASP A 334 -4.56 -17.87 11.30
CA ASP A 334 -4.64 -16.41 11.50
C ASP A 334 -3.44 -15.70 10.89
N ILE A 335 -2.23 -16.21 11.15
CA ILE A 335 -0.99 -15.66 10.58
C ILE A 335 -1.03 -15.71 9.05
N THR A 336 -1.50 -16.84 8.50
CA THR A 336 -1.70 -16.99 7.05
C THR A 336 -2.67 -15.95 6.50
N SER A 337 -3.77 -15.71 7.20
CA SER A 337 -4.76 -14.69 6.82
C SER A 337 -4.14 -13.29 6.82
N ILE A 338 -3.41 -12.91 7.87
CA ILE A 338 -2.76 -11.60 8.01
C ILE A 338 -1.66 -11.40 6.96
N MET A 339 -0.82 -12.40 6.72
CA MET A 339 0.33 -12.23 5.84
C MET A 339 -0.03 -12.20 4.35
N TYR A 340 -1.11 -12.88 3.92
CA TYR A 340 -1.54 -12.83 2.52
C TYR A 340 -3.02 -13.16 2.28
N GLY A 341 -3.64 -13.98 3.13
CA GLY A 341 -4.98 -14.53 2.87
C GLY A 341 -6.06 -13.48 2.76
N ASN A 342 -6.01 -12.43 3.59
CA ASN A 342 -6.99 -11.36 3.60
C ASN A 342 -6.90 -10.50 2.34
N TRP A 343 -5.72 -10.16 1.87
CA TRP A 343 -5.55 -9.49 0.58
C TRP A 343 -6.01 -10.36 -0.59
N TYR A 344 -5.67 -11.67 -0.57
CA TYR A 344 -6.15 -12.60 -1.58
C TYR A 344 -7.69 -12.63 -1.64
N ARG A 345 -8.36 -12.74 -0.49
CA ARG A 345 -9.83 -12.73 -0.40
C ARG A 345 -10.45 -11.47 -1.00
N VAL A 346 -9.89 -10.31 -0.69
CA VAL A 346 -10.33 -9.01 -1.22
C VAL A 346 -10.23 -8.99 -2.75
N LEU A 347 -9.08 -9.38 -3.30
CA LEU A 347 -8.87 -9.41 -4.74
C LEU A 347 -9.79 -10.45 -5.42
N GLU A 348 -9.91 -11.64 -4.85
CA GLU A 348 -10.77 -12.71 -5.39
C GLU A 348 -12.25 -12.30 -5.41
N SER A 349 -12.74 -11.62 -4.38
CA SER A 349 -14.14 -11.19 -4.31
C SER A 349 -14.51 -10.12 -5.34
N THR A 350 -13.55 -9.33 -5.79
CA THR A 350 -13.76 -8.20 -6.69
C THR A 350 -13.66 -8.59 -8.17
N TRP A 351 -12.89 -9.63 -8.50
CA TRP A 351 -12.59 -10.02 -9.88
C TRP A 351 -13.39 -11.24 -10.36
N LYS A 352 -14.59 -11.43 -9.83
CA LYS A 352 -15.52 -12.50 -10.25
C LYS A 352 -16.19 -12.18 -11.56
#